data_a7b0825e956d1f37ecbddd4a497b12fd
#
_entry.id   a7b0825e956d1f37ecbddd4a497b12fd
#
_cell.length_a   1.000
_cell.length_b   1.000
_cell.length_c   1.000
_cell.angle_alpha   90.00
_cell.angle_beta   90.00
_cell.angle_gamma   90.00
#
_symmetry.space_group_name_H-M   'P 1'
#
loop_
_entity.id
_entity.type
_entity.pdbx_description
1 polymer ?
#
loop_
_entity_poly.entity_id
_entity_poly.type
_entity_poly.pdbx_seq_one_letter_code
_entity_poly.pdbx_strand_id
1 'polypeptide(L)'
;MTSEGFFERVYEVVEQIPEGMVATYGQVALLAGRPRSARYVGYALHSNPRPGQIPCHRVVFADGRICEGFAFGGPDAQRELLMGEGVTFADPMHVDLGACRWPAGL
;
A
#
# COMPACT_ATOMS: atom_id res chain seq x y z
N MET A 1 7.01 -22.58 0.12
CA MET A 1 7.36 -21.23 -0.38
C MET A 1 7.90 -20.41 0.77
N THR A 2 9.01 -19.74 0.56
CA THR A 2 9.65 -18.96 1.60
C THR A 2 9.01 -17.58 1.74
N SER A 3 9.24 -16.91 2.89
CA SER A 3 8.81 -15.53 3.10
C SER A 3 9.42 -14.59 2.07
N GLU A 4 10.66 -14.87 1.65
CA GLU A 4 11.35 -14.09 0.63
C GLU A 4 10.61 -14.11 -0.70
N GLY A 5 10.13 -15.28 -1.13
CA GLY A 5 9.35 -15.39 -2.35
C GLY A 5 8.05 -14.59 -2.29
N PHE A 6 7.40 -14.60 -1.13
CA PHE A 6 6.19 -13.82 -0.92
C PHE A 6 6.49 -12.32 -0.94
N PHE A 7 7.56 -11.88 -0.28
CA PHE A 7 7.93 -10.46 -0.25
C PHE A 7 8.21 -9.94 -1.66
N GLU A 8 8.92 -10.70 -2.48
CA GLU A 8 9.16 -10.29 -3.87
C GLU A 8 7.85 -10.16 -4.65
N ARG A 9 6.89 -11.07 -4.44
CA ARG A 9 5.58 -10.95 -5.09
C ARG A 9 4.82 -9.71 -4.59
N VAL A 10 4.93 -9.39 -3.30
CA VAL A 10 4.34 -8.17 -2.76
C VAL A 10 4.91 -6.94 -3.46
N TYR A 11 6.23 -6.87 -3.61
CA TYR A 11 6.87 -5.73 -4.27
C TYR A 11 6.42 -5.62 -5.73
N GLU A 12 6.33 -6.72 -6.45
CA GLU A 12 5.84 -6.73 -7.83
C GLU A 12 4.41 -6.21 -7.94
N VAL A 13 3.55 -6.60 -7.01
CA VAL A 13 2.15 -6.14 -6.99
C VAL A 13 2.11 -4.63 -6.70
N VAL A 14 2.84 -4.19 -5.69
CA VAL A 14 2.82 -2.77 -5.28
C VAL A 14 3.35 -1.87 -6.38
N GLU A 15 4.37 -2.31 -7.13
CA GLU A 15 4.91 -1.55 -8.26
C GLU A 15 3.87 -1.30 -9.35
N GLN A 16 2.82 -2.11 -9.42
CA GLN A 16 1.76 -1.97 -10.42
C GLN A 16 0.67 -0.98 -10.02
N ILE A 17 0.61 -0.57 -8.75
CA ILE A 17 -0.42 0.39 -8.31
C ILE A 17 -0.18 1.73 -8.99
N PRO A 18 -1.13 2.24 -9.79
CA PRO A 18 -0.93 3.49 -10.50
C PRO A 18 -0.83 4.69 -9.57
N GLU A 19 -0.11 5.72 -10.00
CA GLU A 19 -0.11 7.00 -9.34
C GLU A 19 -1.55 7.54 -9.27
N GLY A 20 -1.95 8.06 -8.12
CA GLY A 20 -3.30 8.55 -7.90
C GLY A 20 -4.27 7.50 -7.39
N MET A 21 -3.82 6.24 -7.24
CA MET A 21 -4.62 5.15 -6.71
C MET A 21 -3.96 4.52 -5.50
N VAL A 22 -4.76 3.78 -4.72
CA VAL A 22 -4.27 3.04 -3.56
C VAL A 22 -4.82 1.63 -3.57
N ALA A 23 -4.11 0.71 -2.89
CA ALA A 23 -4.58 -0.64 -2.62
C ALA A 23 -4.59 -0.86 -1.12
N THR A 24 -5.40 -1.81 -0.65
CA THR A 24 -5.36 -2.20 0.76
C THR A 24 -4.33 -3.31 0.97
N TYR A 25 -3.87 -3.47 2.21
CA TYR A 25 -2.95 -4.57 2.56
C TYR A 25 -3.56 -5.92 2.19
N GLY A 26 -4.87 -6.11 2.43
CA GLY A 26 -5.54 -7.35 2.05
C GLY A 26 -5.59 -7.57 0.55
N GLN A 27 -5.81 -6.53 -0.21
CA GLN A 27 -5.82 -6.58 -1.67
C GLN A 27 -4.45 -6.99 -2.22
N VAL A 28 -3.39 -6.41 -1.69
CA VAL A 28 -2.01 -6.76 -2.08
C VAL A 28 -1.71 -8.21 -1.72
N ALA A 29 -2.12 -8.66 -0.52
CA ALA A 29 -1.94 -10.04 -0.10
C ALA A 29 -2.64 -11.01 -1.05
N LEU A 30 -3.88 -10.71 -1.44
CA LEU A 30 -4.65 -11.51 -2.38
C LEU A 30 -3.91 -11.63 -3.72
N LEU A 31 -3.48 -10.50 -4.27
CA LEU A 31 -2.80 -10.47 -5.58
C LEU A 31 -1.43 -11.15 -5.53
N ALA A 32 -0.77 -11.14 -4.37
CA ALA A 32 0.50 -11.82 -4.17
C ALA A 32 0.33 -13.32 -3.89
N GLY A 33 -0.90 -13.82 -3.89
CA GLY A 33 -1.18 -15.24 -3.77
C GLY A 33 -1.39 -15.77 -2.35
N ARG A 34 -1.46 -14.89 -1.34
CA ARG A 34 -1.66 -15.27 0.06
C ARG A 34 -2.69 -14.34 0.72
N PRO A 35 -4.00 -14.53 0.44
CA PRO A 35 -5.03 -13.56 0.84
C PRO A 35 -5.18 -13.35 2.36
N ARG A 36 -4.64 -14.26 3.17
CA ARG A 36 -4.70 -14.14 4.63
C ARG A 36 -3.43 -13.54 5.24
N SER A 37 -2.51 -13.06 4.41
CA SER A 37 -1.19 -12.61 4.86
C SER A 37 -1.01 -11.09 4.82
N ALA A 38 -2.07 -10.33 5.07
CA ALA A 38 -2.00 -8.86 5.05
C ALA A 38 -0.94 -8.32 6.03
N ARG A 39 -0.76 -8.97 7.19
CA ARG A 39 0.27 -8.57 8.15
C ARG A 39 1.67 -8.66 7.55
N TYR A 40 1.93 -9.73 6.78
CA TYR A 40 3.24 -9.91 6.15
C TYR A 40 3.47 -8.93 5.01
N VAL A 41 2.40 -8.45 4.36
CA VAL A 41 2.50 -7.33 3.42
C VAL A 41 3.05 -6.10 4.15
N GLY A 42 2.52 -5.81 5.34
CA GLY A 42 3.04 -4.71 6.16
C GLY A 42 4.51 -4.87 6.48
N TYR A 43 4.95 -6.06 6.85
CA TYR A 43 6.38 -6.34 7.13
C TYR A 43 7.23 -6.13 5.88
N ALA A 44 6.77 -6.61 4.73
CA ALA A 44 7.49 -6.46 3.46
C ALA A 44 7.68 -4.98 3.12
N LEU A 45 6.62 -4.18 3.26
CA LEU A 45 6.68 -2.76 2.92
C LEU A 45 7.50 -1.95 3.93
N HIS A 46 7.48 -2.34 5.21
CA HIS A 46 8.32 -1.71 6.21
C HIS A 46 9.81 -1.91 5.90
N SER A 47 10.14 -3.04 5.27
CA SER A 47 11.51 -3.40 4.88
C SER A 47 11.80 -3.08 3.42
N ASN A 48 11.04 -2.19 2.80
CA ASN A 48 11.12 -1.87 1.37
C ASN A 48 12.59 -1.67 0.94
N PRO A 49 13.12 -2.55 0.06
CA PRO A 49 14.52 -2.47 -0.36
C PRO A 49 14.81 -1.42 -1.43
N ARG A 50 13.75 -0.87 -2.04
CA ARG A 50 13.88 0.09 -3.14
C ARG A 50 12.88 1.24 -2.96
N PRO A 51 13.05 2.08 -1.90
CA PRO A 51 12.17 3.22 -1.69
C PRO A 51 12.13 4.12 -2.93
N GLY A 52 10.95 4.59 -3.28
CA GLY A 52 10.77 5.39 -4.47
C GLY A 52 10.47 4.58 -5.73
N GLN A 53 11.02 3.37 -5.85
CA GLN A 53 10.69 2.46 -6.94
C GLN A 53 9.49 1.60 -6.57
N ILE A 54 9.45 1.09 -5.33
CA ILE A 54 8.29 0.36 -4.81
C ILE A 54 7.44 1.38 -4.05
N PRO A 55 6.28 1.82 -4.59
CA PRO A 55 5.51 2.90 -4.00
C PRO A 55 4.69 2.43 -2.79
N CYS A 56 5.37 2.08 -1.71
CA CYS A 56 4.73 1.54 -0.51
C CYS A 56 3.72 2.50 0.12
N HIS A 57 3.82 3.81 -0.15
CA HIS A 57 2.85 4.80 0.32
C HIS A 57 1.45 4.59 -0.28
N ARG A 58 1.33 3.83 -1.39
CA ARG A 58 0.05 3.56 -2.06
C ARG A 58 -0.69 2.38 -1.45
N VAL A 59 -0.25 1.87 -0.29
CA VAL A 59 -0.92 0.77 0.41
C VAL A 59 -1.47 1.29 1.73
N VAL A 60 -2.76 1.04 1.96
CA VAL A 60 -3.49 1.55 3.12
C VAL A 60 -4.27 0.43 3.79
N PHE A 61 -4.81 0.68 4.99
CA PHE A 61 -5.65 -0.28 5.68
C PHE A 61 -7.01 -0.44 4.99
N ALA A 62 -7.77 -1.46 5.40
CA ALA A 62 -9.03 -1.83 4.75
C ALA A 62 -10.08 -0.72 4.75
N ASP A 63 -10.03 0.18 5.72
CA ASP A 63 -10.93 1.34 5.83
C ASP A 63 -10.37 2.60 5.16
N GLY A 64 -9.22 2.49 4.49
CA GLY A 64 -8.55 3.62 3.85
C GLY A 64 -7.57 4.35 4.76
N ARG A 65 -7.43 3.94 6.03
CA ARG A 65 -6.53 4.60 6.97
C ARG A 65 -5.07 4.48 6.52
N ILE A 66 -4.33 5.58 6.59
CA ILE A 66 -2.90 5.59 6.32
C ILE A 66 -2.15 5.00 7.52
N CYS A 67 -0.92 4.56 7.30
CA CYS A 67 -0.13 3.86 8.31
C CYS A 67 0.57 4.84 9.25
N GLU A 68 0.22 4.79 10.55
CA GLU A 68 0.89 5.63 11.55
C GLU A 68 2.38 5.29 11.67
N GLY A 69 2.73 4.03 11.41
CA GLY A 69 4.12 3.56 11.44
C GLY A 69 4.79 3.59 10.07
N PHE A 70 4.35 4.43 9.15
CA PHE A 70 4.96 4.51 7.82
C PHE A 70 6.47 4.72 7.95
N ALA A 71 7.26 3.76 7.41
CA ALA A 71 8.69 3.67 7.64
C ALA A 71 9.50 4.85 7.08
N PHE A 72 8.93 5.61 6.15
CA PHE A 72 9.64 6.64 5.41
C PHE A 72 9.13 8.04 5.72
N GLY A 73 8.93 8.32 7.00
CA GLY A 73 8.59 9.65 7.48
C GLY A 73 7.27 9.79 8.22
N GLY A 74 6.63 8.67 8.57
CA GLY A 74 5.39 8.67 9.34
C GLY A 74 4.16 9.02 8.51
N PRO A 75 2.99 9.19 9.17
CA PRO A 75 1.72 9.40 8.46
C PRO A 75 1.68 10.71 7.68
N ASP A 76 2.33 11.75 8.16
CA ASP A 76 2.35 13.03 7.42
C ASP A 76 3.05 12.89 6.07
N ALA A 77 4.17 12.15 6.04
CA ALA A 77 4.88 11.91 4.80
C ALA A 77 4.05 11.08 3.82
N GLN A 78 3.39 10.04 4.31
CA GLN A 78 2.52 9.22 3.47
C GLN A 78 1.38 10.05 2.88
N ARG A 79 0.73 10.89 3.72
CA ARG A 79 -0.36 11.75 3.27
C ARG A 79 0.11 12.73 2.20
N GLU A 80 1.25 13.37 2.40
CA GLU A 80 1.80 14.33 1.43
C GLU A 80 2.11 13.68 0.10
N LEU A 81 2.69 12.48 0.11
CA LEU A 81 2.97 11.74 -1.12
C LEU A 81 1.68 11.42 -1.87
N LEU A 82 0.67 10.92 -1.17
CA LEU A 82 -0.60 10.57 -1.79
C LEU A 82 -1.34 11.80 -2.31
N MET A 83 -1.39 12.86 -1.54
CA MET A 83 -2.03 14.11 -1.98
C MET A 83 -1.33 14.69 -3.20
N GLY A 84 -0.01 14.62 -3.24
CA GLY A 84 0.77 15.05 -4.39
C GLY A 84 0.49 14.24 -5.65
N GLU A 85 -0.02 13.02 -5.50
CA GLU A 85 -0.41 12.16 -6.61
C GLU A 85 -1.89 12.32 -7.00
N GLY A 86 -2.62 13.18 -6.31
CA GLY A 86 -4.03 13.43 -6.61
C GLY A 86 -5.00 12.50 -5.88
N VAL A 87 -4.55 11.76 -4.87
CA VAL A 87 -5.42 10.89 -4.08
C VAL A 87 -6.37 11.73 -3.22
N THR A 88 -7.65 11.40 -3.26
CA THR A 88 -8.68 12.08 -2.47
C THR A 88 -8.75 11.49 -1.08
N PHE A 89 -8.76 12.34 -0.05
CA PHE A 89 -8.92 11.93 1.34
C PHE A 89 -10.30 12.29 1.86
N ALA A 90 -10.90 11.39 2.62
CA ALA A 90 -12.17 11.63 3.33
C ALA A 90 -11.94 12.47 4.59
N ASP A 91 -10.81 12.26 5.27
CA ASP A 91 -10.33 13.04 6.41
C ASP A 91 -8.79 12.93 6.45
N PRO A 92 -8.09 13.65 7.35
CA PRO A 92 -6.61 13.64 7.32
C PRO A 92 -5.94 12.27 7.46
N MET A 93 -6.64 11.27 7.96
CA MET A 93 -6.07 9.93 8.19
C MET A 93 -6.64 8.86 7.27
N HIS A 94 -7.67 9.17 6.46
CA HIS A 94 -8.35 8.16 5.65
C HIS A 94 -8.47 8.60 4.19
N VAL A 95 -7.98 7.74 3.31
CA VAL A 95 -8.19 7.89 1.86
C VAL A 95 -9.65 7.57 1.53
N ASP A 96 -10.23 8.29 0.59
CA ASP A 96 -11.54 7.96 0.04
C ASP A 96 -11.39 6.78 -0.92
N LEU A 97 -11.59 5.57 -0.41
CA LEU A 97 -11.45 4.34 -1.20
C LEU A 97 -12.45 4.29 -2.36
N GLY A 98 -13.64 4.88 -2.19
CA GLY A 98 -14.62 4.91 -3.26
C GLY A 98 -14.13 5.68 -4.48
N ALA A 99 -13.25 6.66 -4.28
CA ALA A 99 -12.72 7.49 -5.36
C ALA A 99 -11.40 6.95 -5.92
N CYS A 100 -10.53 6.36 -5.07
CA CYS A 100 -9.13 6.14 -5.43
C CYS A 100 -8.66 4.69 -5.34
N ARG A 101 -9.53 3.74 -5.03
CA ARG A 101 -9.10 2.35 -4.90
C ARG A 101 -8.73 1.74 -6.25
N TRP A 102 -7.52 1.17 -6.32
CA TRP A 102 -7.08 0.40 -7.48
C TRP A 102 -7.98 -0.83 -7.65
N PRO A 103 -8.61 -1.04 -8.81
CA PRO A 103 -9.59 -2.10 -8.96
C PRO A 103 -9.02 -3.51 -9.15
N ALA A 104 -7.71 -3.67 -9.27
CA ALA A 104 -7.11 -4.99 -9.51
C ALA A 104 -7.46 -5.97 -8.39
N GLY A 105 -7.95 -7.14 -8.74
CA GLY A 105 -8.33 -8.18 -7.77
C GLY A 105 -9.69 -7.99 -7.13
N LEU A 106 -10.46 -7.01 -7.54
CA LEU A 106 -11.80 -6.77 -6.99
C LEU A 106 -12.91 -7.38 -7.86
#